data_d5bb40754ee5f0383e7e605e5540fbbf
#
_entry.id   d5bb40754ee5f0383e7e605e5540fbbf
#
_cell.length_a   1.000
_cell.length_b   1.000
_cell.length_c   1.000
_cell.angle_alpha   90.00
_cell.angle_beta   90.00
_cell.angle_gamma   90.00
#
_symmetry.space_group_name_H-M   'P 1'
#
loop_
_entity.id
_entity.type
_entity.pdbx_description
1 polymer ?
#
loop_
_entity_poly.entity_id
_entity_poly.type
_entity_poly.pdbx_seq_one_letter_code
_entity_poly.pdbx_strand_id
1 'polypeptide(L)'
;MNILVTGANGQLGREMQRLSAVSPNSYTFTDVAELDVTDAGAVRQAVTQTRAEVIVNCAAYTNVERAEEDGEAADRLNRGAAENLARAAEANGATLIHVSTDYVFDGTAHRPYTEEAPTAPLGVYGRTKLAGERAVAESGCKYLTFRTAWLYSEYGNNFLKTMLRLTAEKEHLNVVFDQAGTPTYAGDLAMTIFSIVEGRYYAGNEGLYHFSNEGVASWYDFAAEIAAAAGHDKCRIRPCRTEEFPTKAPRPAYSVLDKRKIKETFGLEIPHWRESMLYCLKNMLR
;
A
#
# COMPACT_ATOMS: atom_id res chain seq x y z
N MET A 1 23.52 4.89 7.54
CA MET A 1 22.73 3.72 7.13
C MET A 1 22.43 3.84 5.64
N ASN A 2 22.51 2.73 4.89
CA ASN A 2 22.19 2.69 3.48
C ASN A 2 20.83 2.03 3.29
N ILE A 3 19.92 2.70 2.61
CA ILE A 3 18.55 2.24 2.36
C ILE A 3 18.32 2.14 0.85
N LEU A 4 17.87 0.97 0.38
CA LEU A 4 17.45 0.75 -1.00
C LEU A 4 15.92 0.80 -1.06
N VAL A 5 15.35 1.69 -1.89
CA VAL A 5 13.90 1.81 -2.09
C VAL A 5 13.58 1.40 -3.52
N THR A 6 12.74 0.38 -3.70
CA THR A 6 12.27 -0.07 -5.02
C THR A 6 10.88 0.46 -5.32
N GLY A 7 10.50 0.52 -6.60
CA GLY A 7 9.21 1.11 -7.00
C GLY A 7 9.13 2.61 -6.69
N ALA A 8 10.25 3.31 -6.86
CA ALA A 8 10.44 4.70 -6.45
C ALA A 8 9.49 5.70 -7.14
N ASN A 9 8.99 5.40 -8.34
CA ASN A 9 8.07 6.27 -9.09
C ASN A 9 6.59 6.05 -8.72
N GLY A 10 6.29 5.02 -7.90
CA GLY A 10 4.95 4.77 -7.37
C GLY A 10 4.54 5.76 -6.27
N GLN A 11 3.30 5.68 -5.80
CA GLN A 11 2.74 6.57 -4.78
C GLN A 11 3.60 6.58 -3.51
N LEU A 12 3.85 5.40 -2.92
CA LEU A 12 4.64 5.27 -1.69
C LEU A 12 6.12 5.62 -1.92
N GLY A 13 6.70 5.20 -3.05
CA GLY A 13 8.10 5.51 -3.38
C GLY A 13 8.36 7.02 -3.49
N ARG A 14 7.44 7.77 -4.11
CA ARG A 14 7.51 9.23 -4.20
C ARG A 14 7.41 9.91 -2.82
N GLU A 15 6.56 9.42 -1.94
CA GLU A 15 6.48 9.93 -0.57
C GLU A 15 7.77 9.63 0.21
N MET A 16 8.37 8.45 0.03
CA MET A 16 9.66 8.12 0.62
C MET A 16 10.79 9.03 0.09
N GLN A 17 10.78 9.37 -1.21
CA GLN A 17 11.73 10.34 -1.79
C GLN A 17 11.59 11.70 -1.11
N ARG A 18 10.37 12.20 -0.95
CA ARG A 18 10.11 13.48 -0.30
C ARG A 18 10.64 13.52 1.14
N LEU A 19 10.42 12.46 1.90
CA LEU A 19 10.86 12.37 3.29
C LEU A 19 12.38 12.22 3.41
N SER A 20 13.01 11.47 2.51
CA SER A 20 14.46 11.24 2.54
C SER A 20 15.29 12.52 2.37
N ALA A 21 14.71 13.59 1.82
CA ALA A 21 15.41 14.86 1.62
C ALA A 21 15.93 15.51 2.92
N VAL A 22 15.37 15.14 4.07
CA VAL A 22 15.80 15.65 5.38
C VAL A 22 16.53 14.61 6.23
N SER A 23 16.79 13.41 5.67
CA SER A 23 17.44 12.32 6.36
C SER A 23 18.98 12.47 6.32
N PRO A 24 19.68 12.14 7.41
CA PRO A 24 21.14 11.99 7.40
C PRO A 24 21.61 10.67 6.78
N ASN A 25 20.68 9.76 6.48
CA ASN A 25 21.00 8.45 5.90
C ASN A 25 21.04 8.50 4.37
N SER A 26 21.70 7.52 3.75
CA SER A 26 21.82 7.42 2.30
C SER A 26 20.69 6.57 1.71
N TYR A 27 19.83 7.19 0.90
CA TYR A 27 18.74 6.53 0.20
C TYR A 27 19.10 6.35 -1.29
N THR A 28 19.00 5.12 -1.77
CA THR A 28 19.07 4.80 -3.20
C THR A 28 17.68 4.43 -3.69
N PHE A 29 17.16 5.19 -4.65
CA PHE A 29 15.84 4.99 -5.23
C PHE A 29 15.97 4.33 -6.59
N THR A 30 15.20 3.25 -6.81
CA THR A 30 15.17 2.51 -8.07
C THR A 30 13.75 2.22 -8.51
N ASP A 31 13.54 2.23 -9.81
CA ASP A 31 12.33 1.74 -10.46
C ASP A 31 12.71 0.75 -11.55
N VAL A 32 11.77 0.26 -12.35
CA VAL A 32 12.01 -0.80 -13.33
C VAL A 32 13.14 -0.49 -14.31
N ALA A 33 13.37 0.77 -14.62
CA ALA A 33 14.45 1.19 -15.53
C ALA A 33 15.85 1.01 -14.92
N GLU A 34 16.00 1.22 -13.61
CA GLU A 34 17.27 1.10 -12.87
C GLU A 34 17.44 -0.31 -12.28
N LEU A 35 16.35 -0.93 -11.86
CA LEU A 35 16.36 -2.24 -11.23
C LEU A 35 15.04 -2.99 -11.50
N ASP A 36 15.08 -3.96 -12.40
CA ASP A 36 14.00 -4.94 -12.52
C ASP A 36 14.05 -5.90 -11.32
N VAL A 37 13.13 -5.70 -10.37
CA VAL A 37 13.04 -6.54 -9.15
C VAL A 37 12.64 -7.98 -9.43
N THR A 38 12.20 -8.30 -10.65
CA THR A 38 11.92 -9.67 -11.06
C THR A 38 13.18 -10.44 -11.49
N ASP A 39 14.29 -9.75 -11.73
CA ASP A 39 15.61 -10.35 -11.99
C ASP A 39 16.38 -10.55 -10.68
N ALA A 40 16.48 -11.81 -10.25
CA ALA A 40 17.18 -12.18 -9.02
C ALA A 40 18.68 -11.83 -9.03
N GLY A 41 19.31 -11.83 -10.22
CA GLY A 41 20.73 -11.46 -10.38
C GLY A 41 20.93 -9.97 -10.18
N ALA A 42 20.10 -9.15 -10.85
CA ALA A 42 20.12 -7.70 -10.72
C ALA A 42 19.83 -7.26 -9.27
N VAL A 43 18.85 -7.88 -8.61
CA VAL A 43 18.50 -7.59 -7.21
C VAL A 43 19.70 -7.86 -6.28
N ARG A 44 20.34 -9.05 -6.37
CA ARG A 44 21.50 -9.37 -5.55
C ARG A 44 22.64 -8.36 -5.76
N GLN A 45 22.92 -8.03 -7.02
CA GLN A 45 23.95 -7.05 -7.37
C GLN A 45 23.64 -5.68 -6.77
N ALA A 46 22.43 -5.18 -6.92
CA ALA A 46 22.01 -3.87 -6.40
C ALA A 46 22.12 -3.80 -4.86
N VAL A 47 21.62 -4.82 -4.14
CA VAL A 47 21.71 -4.88 -2.67
C VAL A 47 23.16 -4.90 -2.20
N THR A 48 24.02 -5.70 -2.87
CA THR A 48 25.44 -5.78 -2.52
C THR A 48 26.20 -4.47 -2.83
N GLN A 49 25.96 -3.86 -4.00
CA GLN A 49 26.65 -2.61 -4.41
C GLN A 49 26.25 -1.43 -3.54
N THR A 50 24.97 -1.32 -3.18
CA THR A 50 24.48 -0.26 -2.30
C THR A 50 24.84 -0.51 -0.83
N ARG A 51 25.28 -1.72 -0.49
CA ARG A 51 25.50 -2.16 0.90
C ARG A 51 24.25 -1.85 1.75
N ALA A 52 23.08 -2.14 1.20
CA ALA A 52 21.82 -1.82 1.84
C ALA A 52 21.69 -2.52 3.20
N GLU A 53 21.46 -1.75 4.25
CA GLU A 53 21.10 -2.24 5.59
C GLU A 53 19.59 -2.44 5.71
N VAL A 54 18.82 -1.66 4.94
CA VAL A 54 17.37 -1.76 4.84
C VAL A 54 16.95 -1.70 3.38
N ILE A 55 16.00 -2.56 3.00
CA ILE A 55 15.35 -2.54 1.69
C ILE A 55 13.88 -2.19 1.93
N VAL A 56 13.37 -1.13 1.28
CA VAL A 56 11.95 -0.77 1.31
C VAL A 56 11.34 -1.11 -0.04
N ASN A 57 10.55 -2.17 -0.08
CA ASN A 57 9.89 -2.62 -1.31
C ASN A 57 8.54 -1.93 -1.50
N CYS A 58 8.51 -0.89 -2.35
CA CYS A 58 7.30 -0.23 -2.81
C CYS A 58 6.83 -0.72 -4.20
N ALA A 59 7.60 -1.62 -4.85
CA ALA A 59 7.24 -2.19 -6.14
C ALA A 59 6.15 -3.26 -5.98
N ALA A 60 5.09 -3.16 -6.77
CA ALA A 60 4.02 -4.15 -6.81
C ALA A 60 3.19 -4.04 -8.10
N TYR A 61 2.58 -5.14 -8.51
CA TYR A 61 1.51 -5.16 -9.50
C TYR A 61 0.20 -4.77 -8.80
N THR A 62 -0.27 -3.54 -8.98
CA THR A 62 -1.39 -2.98 -8.22
C THR A 62 -2.69 -2.85 -9.01
N ASN A 63 -2.68 -3.14 -10.32
CA ASN A 63 -3.89 -3.11 -11.12
C ASN A 63 -4.73 -4.36 -10.87
N VAL A 64 -5.67 -4.26 -9.93
CA VAL A 64 -6.52 -5.36 -9.46
C VAL A 64 -7.33 -5.98 -10.59
N GLU A 65 -7.94 -5.16 -11.47
CA GLU A 65 -8.74 -5.63 -12.60
C GLU A 65 -7.89 -6.38 -13.64
N ARG A 66 -6.72 -5.82 -13.98
CA ARG A 66 -5.83 -6.44 -14.97
C ARG A 66 -5.13 -7.68 -14.43
N ALA A 67 -4.98 -7.81 -13.12
CA ALA A 67 -4.41 -9.01 -12.52
C ALA A 67 -5.23 -10.28 -12.82
N GLU A 68 -6.56 -10.17 -12.98
CA GLU A 68 -7.42 -11.30 -13.36
C GLU A 68 -7.14 -11.80 -14.80
N GLU A 69 -6.61 -10.93 -15.67
CA GLU A 69 -6.26 -11.27 -17.06
C GLU A 69 -4.77 -11.63 -17.21
N ASP A 70 -3.90 -11.08 -16.36
CA ASP A 70 -2.44 -11.18 -16.44
C ASP A 70 -1.87 -11.70 -15.12
N GLY A 71 -2.38 -12.88 -14.70
CA GLY A 71 -2.02 -13.49 -13.42
C GLY A 71 -0.53 -13.85 -13.32
N GLU A 72 0.12 -14.21 -14.43
CA GLU A 72 1.55 -14.52 -14.46
C GLU A 72 2.42 -13.29 -14.19
N ALA A 73 2.10 -12.14 -14.78
CA ALA A 73 2.82 -10.91 -14.49
C ALA A 73 2.56 -10.43 -13.06
N ALA A 74 1.33 -10.57 -12.57
CA ALA A 74 1.00 -10.27 -11.18
C ALA A 74 1.78 -11.16 -10.20
N ASP A 75 1.86 -12.47 -10.44
CA ASP A 75 2.62 -13.40 -9.60
C ASP A 75 4.12 -13.11 -9.66
N ARG A 76 4.66 -12.92 -10.86
CA ARG A 76 6.08 -12.60 -11.04
C ARG A 76 6.50 -11.35 -10.27
N LEU A 77 5.68 -10.29 -10.28
CA LEU A 77 6.02 -9.05 -9.59
C LEU A 77 5.64 -9.08 -8.10
N ASN A 78 4.48 -9.64 -7.71
CA ASN A 78 4.03 -9.62 -6.33
C ASN A 78 4.67 -10.72 -5.47
N ARG A 79 4.85 -11.93 -6.02
CA ARG A 79 5.52 -13.05 -5.33
C ARG A 79 7.00 -13.12 -5.67
N GLY A 80 7.33 -13.25 -6.98
CA GLY A 80 8.70 -13.50 -7.42
C GLY A 80 9.67 -12.38 -7.03
N ALA A 81 9.28 -11.10 -7.21
CA ALA A 81 10.13 -9.98 -6.81
C ALA A 81 10.27 -9.88 -5.28
N ALA A 82 9.20 -10.16 -4.51
CA ALA A 82 9.27 -10.18 -3.06
C ALA A 82 10.24 -11.26 -2.56
N GLU A 83 10.22 -12.46 -3.16
CA GLU A 83 11.15 -13.55 -2.89
C GLU A 83 12.60 -13.17 -3.23
N ASN A 84 12.84 -12.54 -4.40
CA ASN A 84 14.18 -12.10 -4.80
C ASN A 84 14.76 -11.09 -3.80
N LEU A 85 13.96 -10.09 -3.40
CA LEU A 85 14.38 -9.08 -2.43
C LEU A 85 14.63 -9.69 -1.04
N ALA A 86 13.78 -10.62 -0.60
CA ALA A 86 13.95 -11.29 0.69
C ALA A 86 15.21 -12.16 0.73
N ARG A 87 15.49 -12.93 -0.31
CA ARG A 87 16.73 -13.72 -0.42
C ARG A 87 17.97 -12.84 -0.47
N ALA A 88 17.92 -11.70 -1.19
CA ALA A 88 19.02 -10.76 -1.23
C ALA A 88 19.22 -10.06 0.12
N ALA A 89 18.13 -9.75 0.85
CA ALA A 89 18.20 -9.20 2.20
C ALA A 89 18.86 -10.21 3.17
N GLU A 90 18.43 -11.47 3.15
CA GLU A 90 19.00 -12.53 3.97
C GLU A 90 20.51 -12.68 3.71
N ALA A 91 20.92 -12.82 2.46
CA ALA A 91 22.31 -13.01 2.08
C ALA A 91 23.25 -11.84 2.45
N ASN A 92 22.70 -10.62 2.60
CA ASN A 92 23.47 -9.42 2.96
C ASN A 92 23.22 -8.95 4.43
N GLY A 93 22.42 -9.67 5.21
CA GLY A 93 22.07 -9.29 6.57
C GLY A 93 21.20 -8.02 6.66
N ALA A 94 20.53 -7.64 5.57
CA ALA A 94 19.63 -6.49 5.51
C ALA A 94 18.25 -6.82 6.08
N THR A 95 17.49 -5.78 6.48
CA THR A 95 16.09 -5.91 6.85
C THR A 95 15.20 -5.53 5.65
N LEU A 96 14.22 -6.36 5.31
CA LEU A 96 13.25 -6.08 4.25
C LEU A 96 11.97 -5.48 4.85
N ILE A 97 11.59 -4.29 4.40
CA ILE A 97 10.26 -3.71 4.63
C ILE A 97 9.42 -3.94 3.38
N HIS A 98 8.34 -4.74 3.50
CA HIS A 98 7.48 -5.15 2.40
C HIS A 98 6.07 -4.61 2.59
N VAL A 99 5.44 -4.16 1.51
CA VAL A 99 4.06 -3.66 1.54
C VAL A 99 3.12 -4.67 0.88
N SER A 100 2.10 -5.08 1.62
CA SER A 100 1.04 -5.98 1.20
C SER A 100 -0.33 -5.27 1.22
N THR A 101 -1.43 -6.03 1.24
CA THR A 101 -2.79 -5.53 0.99
C THR A 101 -3.82 -6.19 1.90
N ASP A 102 -4.93 -5.48 2.12
CA ASP A 102 -6.18 -5.97 2.71
C ASP A 102 -6.89 -7.02 1.83
N TYR A 103 -6.60 -7.10 0.52
CA TYR A 103 -7.17 -8.09 -0.40
C TYR A 103 -6.73 -9.54 -0.10
N VAL A 104 -5.91 -9.77 0.91
CA VAL A 104 -5.61 -11.10 1.43
C VAL A 104 -6.78 -11.72 2.20
N PHE A 105 -7.79 -10.92 2.56
CA PHE A 105 -8.99 -11.35 3.28
C PHE A 105 -10.18 -11.58 2.36
N ASP A 106 -11.15 -12.40 2.80
CA ASP A 106 -12.37 -12.77 2.06
C ASP A 106 -13.48 -11.71 2.15
N GLY A 107 -13.37 -10.78 3.07
CA GLY A 107 -14.38 -9.74 3.26
C GLY A 107 -15.64 -10.15 4.03
N THR A 108 -15.63 -11.31 4.71
CA THR A 108 -16.81 -11.83 5.44
C THR A 108 -16.85 -11.42 6.91
N ALA A 109 -15.81 -10.80 7.43
CA ALA A 109 -15.76 -10.35 8.82
C ALA A 109 -16.73 -9.20 9.10
N HIS A 110 -17.11 -9.06 10.36
CA HIS A 110 -17.92 -7.96 10.90
C HIS A 110 -17.19 -7.18 12.00
N ARG A 111 -15.89 -7.45 12.15
CA ARG A 111 -14.95 -6.75 13.03
C ARG A 111 -13.64 -6.54 12.26
N PRO A 112 -12.83 -5.54 12.63
CA PRO A 112 -11.54 -5.32 12.00
C PRO A 112 -10.67 -6.59 12.01
N TYR A 113 -10.06 -6.89 10.86
CA TYR A 113 -9.14 -8.02 10.71
C TYR A 113 -7.87 -7.75 11.50
N THR A 114 -7.48 -8.67 12.37
CA THR A 114 -6.16 -8.69 13.02
C THR A 114 -5.13 -9.34 12.12
N GLU A 115 -3.84 -9.21 12.45
CA GLU A 115 -2.75 -9.83 11.69
C GLU A 115 -2.82 -11.37 11.70
N GLU A 116 -3.43 -11.95 12.74
CA GLU A 116 -3.64 -13.40 12.92
C GLU A 116 -4.93 -13.92 12.26
N ALA A 117 -5.77 -13.01 11.72
CA ALA A 117 -7.00 -13.42 11.06
C ALA A 117 -6.71 -14.32 9.84
N PRO A 118 -7.50 -15.37 9.63
CA PRO A 118 -7.34 -16.26 8.49
C PRO A 118 -7.40 -15.50 7.16
N THR A 119 -6.45 -15.77 6.28
CA THR A 119 -6.41 -15.19 4.93
C THR A 119 -7.12 -16.11 3.93
N ALA A 120 -7.98 -15.54 3.09
CA ALA A 120 -8.71 -16.23 2.01
C ALA A 120 -8.97 -15.27 0.84
N PRO A 121 -7.95 -14.90 0.06
CA PRO A 121 -8.05 -13.91 -1.00
C PRO A 121 -9.01 -14.34 -2.11
N LEU A 122 -9.91 -13.46 -2.53
CA LEU A 122 -10.93 -13.74 -3.53
C LEU A 122 -10.37 -13.72 -4.96
N GLY A 123 -9.49 -12.77 -5.29
CA GLY A 123 -8.97 -12.52 -6.64
C GLY A 123 -7.47 -12.81 -6.78
N VAL A 124 -6.97 -12.72 -8.02
CA VAL A 124 -5.55 -12.97 -8.38
C VAL A 124 -4.62 -11.99 -7.66
N TYR A 125 -4.98 -10.71 -7.60
CA TYR A 125 -4.19 -9.71 -6.91
C TYR A 125 -3.93 -10.09 -5.44
N GLY A 126 -5.00 -10.40 -4.69
CA GLY A 126 -4.88 -10.82 -3.29
C GLY A 126 -4.07 -12.10 -3.12
N ARG A 127 -4.29 -13.12 -3.99
CA ARG A 127 -3.52 -14.38 -3.97
C ARG A 127 -2.03 -14.17 -4.20
N THR A 128 -1.65 -13.36 -5.19
CA THR A 128 -0.24 -13.10 -5.51
C THR A 128 0.45 -12.26 -4.44
N LYS A 129 -0.24 -11.28 -3.84
CA LYS A 129 0.28 -10.52 -2.69
C LYS A 129 0.48 -11.40 -1.47
N LEU A 130 -0.47 -12.27 -1.14
CA LEU A 130 -0.34 -13.22 -0.04
C LEU A 130 0.81 -14.21 -0.27
N ALA A 131 0.99 -14.67 -1.51
CA ALA A 131 2.14 -15.53 -1.86
C ALA A 131 3.47 -14.79 -1.65
N GLY A 132 3.53 -13.49 -1.94
CA GLY A 132 4.69 -12.64 -1.63
C GLY A 132 4.96 -12.51 -0.13
N GLU A 133 3.92 -12.29 0.70
CA GLU A 133 4.05 -12.28 2.18
C GLU A 133 4.68 -13.58 2.69
N ARG A 134 4.19 -14.73 2.20
CA ARG A 134 4.71 -16.05 2.59
C ARG A 134 6.16 -16.23 2.16
N ALA A 135 6.50 -15.88 0.93
CA ALA A 135 7.87 -15.95 0.44
C ALA A 135 8.84 -15.10 1.27
N VAL A 136 8.41 -13.91 1.71
CA VAL A 136 9.20 -13.05 2.63
C VAL A 136 9.34 -13.73 4.01
N ALA A 137 8.26 -14.22 4.60
CA ALA A 137 8.29 -14.84 5.93
C ALA A 137 9.12 -16.13 5.98
N GLU A 138 9.14 -16.91 4.89
CA GLU A 138 9.87 -18.19 4.77
C GLU A 138 11.33 -18.02 4.35
N SER A 139 11.77 -16.83 3.96
CA SER A 139 13.11 -16.58 3.41
C SER A 139 14.24 -16.62 4.44
N GLY A 140 13.92 -16.48 5.73
CA GLY A 140 14.92 -16.35 6.81
C GLY A 140 15.46 -14.93 7.00
N CYS A 141 15.12 -13.95 6.15
CA CYS A 141 15.53 -12.55 6.35
C CYS A 141 14.77 -11.89 7.52
N LYS A 142 15.36 -10.85 8.09
CA LYS A 142 14.63 -9.93 8.96
C LYS A 142 13.66 -9.13 8.12
N TYR A 143 12.41 -9.02 8.55
CA TYR A 143 11.40 -8.31 7.77
C TYR A 143 10.33 -7.62 8.61
N LEU A 144 9.77 -6.53 8.05
CA LEU A 144 8.47 -5.99 8.44
C LEU A 144 7.57 -6.01 7.21
N THR A 145 6.41 -6.65 7.30
CA THR A 145 5.39 -6.61 6.24
C THR A 145 4.23 -5.75 6.72
N PHE A 146 3.84 -4.76 5.91
CA PHE A 146 2.69 -3.89 6.19
C PHE A 146 1.55 -4.22 5.23
N ARG A 147 0.43 -4.78 5.73
CA ARG A 147 -0.83 -4.80 4.97
C ARG A 147 -1.45 -3.43 5.05
N THR A 148 -1.78 -2.87 3.91
CA THR A 148 -2.46 -1.57 3.79
C THR A 148 -3.71 -1.68 2.92
N ALA A 149 -4.56 -0.66 2.93
CA ALA A 149 -5.83 -0.63 2.21
C ALA A 149 -6.02 0.71 1.50
N TRP A 150 -6.64 0.71 0.30
CA TRP A 150 -7.15 1.88 -0.41
C TRP A 150 -6.16 3.05 -0.50
N LEU A 151 -4.92 2.74 -0.91
CA LEU A 151 -3.81 3.69 -0.93
C LEU A 151 -4.04 4.80 -1.96
N TYR A 152 -3.87 6.04 -1.55
CA TYR A 152 -3.94 7.23 -2.41
C TYR A 152 -2.85 8.24 -2.03
N SER A 153 -2.51 9.13 -2.97
CA SER A 153 -1.60 10.26 -2.77
C SER A 153 -1.79 11.30 -3.87
N GLU A 154 -1.00 12.35 -3.85
CA GLU A 154 -0.82 13.35 -4.91
C GLU A 154 -0.23 12.71 -6.19
N TYR A 155 0.47 11.58 -6.04
CA TYR A 155 1.19 10.91 -7.12
C TYR A 155 0.39 9.77 -7.74
N GLY A 156 0.75 9.42 -8.98
CA GLY A 156 0.18 8.26 -9.68
C GLY A 156 -1.33 8.38 -9.95
N ASN A 157 -1.95 7.26 -10.28
CA ASN A 157 -3.38 7.12 -10.48
C ASN A 157 -4.00 6.46 -9.26
N ASN A 158 -5.07 7.04 -8.72
CA ASN A 158 -5.77 6.52 -7.56
C ASN A 158 -7.23 6.98 -7.53
N PHE A 159 -8.00 6.46 -6.59
CA PHE A 159 -9.43 6.75 -6.47
C PHE A 159 -9.70 8.23 -6.17
N LEU A 160 -8.91 8.87 -5.30
CA LEU A 160 -9.07 10.30 -4.98
C LEU A 160 -8.98 11.16 -6.24
N LYS A 161 -7.93 10.99 -7.05
CA LYS A 161 -7.74 11.76 -8.29
C LYS A 161 -8.82 11.45 -9.32
N THR A 162 -9.26 10.20 -9.40
CA THR A 162 -10.36 9.79 -10.27
C THR A 162 -11.66 10.50 -9.87
N MET A 163 -11.99 10.53 -8.57
CA MET A 163 -13.19 11.21 -8.08
C MET A 163 -13.11 12.73 -8.28
N LEU A 164 -11.97 13.36 -8.00
CA LEU A 164 -11.77 14.78 -8.29
C LEU A 164 -12.09 15.13 -9.74
N ARG A 165 -11.57 14.35 -10.68
CA ARG A 165 -11.84 14.57 -12.10
C ARG A 165 -13.29 14.31 -12.45
N LEU A 166 -13.84 13.16 -12.06
CA LEU A 166 -15.20 12.79 -12.44
C LEU A 166 -16.26 13.70 -11.84
N THR A 167 -16.09 14.14 -10.59
CA THR A 167 -17.04 15.04 -9.93
C THR A 167 -16.99 16.47 -10.49
N ALA A 168 -15.87 16.88 -11.09
CA ALA A 168 -15.79 18.14 -11.84
C ALA A 168 -16.47 18.07 -13.20
N GLU A 169 -16.43 16.90 -13.87
CA GLU A 169 -16.88 16.71 -15.26
C GLU A 169 -18.33 16.23 -15.40
N LYS A 170 -18.83 15.47 -14.41
CA LYS A 170 -20.11 14.76 -14.50
C LYS A 170 -21.20 15.42 -13.65
N GLU A 171 -22.43 15.37 -14.13
CA GLU A 171 -23.62 15.82 -13.38
C GLU A 171 -24.03 14.81 -12.29
N HIS A 172 -23.76 13.53 -12.52
CA HIS A 172 -24.05 12.45 -11.55
C HIS A 172 -23.06 11.30 -11.68
N LEU A 173 -22.84 10.62 -10.55
CA LEU A 173 -22.00 9.41 -10.43
C LEU A 173 -22.72 8.40 -9.53
N ASN A 174 -22.61 7.12 -9.88
CA ASN A 174 -22.97 6.02 -8.98
C ASN A 174 -21.68 5.46 -8.37
N VAL A 175 -21.63 5.34 -7.05
CA VAL A 175 -20.44 4.84 -6.33
C VAL A 175 -20.87 3.79 -5.32
N VAL A 176 -20.12 2.70 -5.26
CA VAL A 176 -20.40 1.54 -4.41
C VAL A 176 -20.38 1.93 -2.94
N PHE A 177 -21.43 1.53 -2.17
CA PHE A 177 -21.54 1.85 -0.75
C PHE A 177 -21.47 0.62 0.18
N ASP A 178 -21.61 -0.59 -0.36
CA ASP A 178 -21.64 -1.87 0.37
C ASP A 178 -20.26 -2.57 0.42
N GLN A 179 -19.20 -1.83 0.16
CA GLN A 179 -17.82 -2.23 0.42
C GLN A 179 -17.22 -1.27 1.46
N ALA A 180 -16.90 -1.81 2.64
CA ALA A 180 -16.37 -1.05 3.77
C ALA A 180 -14.87 -1.31 3.97
N GLY A 181 -14.09 -0.27 4.05
CA GLY A 181 -12.65 -0.31 4.25
C GLY A 181 -12.13 0.97 4.88
N THR A 182 -10.85 1.26 4.71
CA THR A 182 -10.28 2.52 5.18
C THR A 182 -9.36 3.11 4.11
N PRO A 183 -9.63 4.34 3.63
CA PRO A 183 -8.69 5.06 2.78
C PRO A 183 -7.37 5.29 3.51
N THR A 184 -6.24 5.07 2.84
CA THR A 184 -4.90 5.27 3.40
C THR A 184 -4.11 6.26 2.58
N TYR A 185 -3.70 7.36 3.19
CA TYR A 185 -2.80 8.32 2.58
C TYR A 185 -1.37 7.75 2.54
N ALA A 186 -0.78 7.67 1.36
CA ALA A 186 0.57 7.12 1.20
C ALA A 186 1.64 7.93 1.95
N GLY A 187 1.42 9.23 2.18
CA GLY A 187 2.28 10.07 2.99
C GLY A 187 2.34 9.63 4.46
N ASP A 188 1.21 9.17 5.04
CA ASP A 188 1.17 8.67 6.43
C ASP A 188 1.86 7.32 6.56
N LEU A 189 1.63 6.41 5.60
CA LEU A 189 2.34 5.12 5.55
C LEU A 189 3.85 5.35 5.35
N ALA A 190 4.23 6.26 4.44
CA ALA A 190 5.63 6.61 4.21
C ALA A 190 6.28 7.21 5.45
N MET A 191 5.60 8.11 6.16
CA MET A 191 6.10 8.71 7.41
C MET A 191 6.31 7.63 8.49
N THR A 192 5.39 6.68 8.59
CA THR A 192 5.51 5.54 9.50
C THR A 192 6.73 4.68 9.17
N ILE A 193 6.88 4.26 7.91
CA ILE A 193 8.04 3.48 7.45
C ILE A 193 9.34 4.28 7.66
N PHE A 194 9.34 5.55 7.28
CA PHE A 194 10.51 6.44 7.44
C PHE A 194 10.92 6.54 8.91
N SER A 195 9.98 6.79 9.83
CA SER A 195 10.26 6.88 11.26
C SER A 195 10.81 5.57 11.84
N ILE A 196 10.25 4.42 11.43
CA ILE A 196 10.73 3.09 11.82
C ILE A 196 12.16 2.86 11.33
N VAL A 197 12.48 3.25 10.10
CA VAL A 197 13.83 3.12 9.50
C VAL A 197 14.80 4.06 10.18
N GLU A 198 14.49 5.35 10.28
CA GLU A 198 15.39 6.35 10.87
C GLU A 198 15.72 6.06 12.35
N GLY A 199 14.71 5.63 13.12
CA GLY A 199 14.87 5.24 14.52
C GLY A 199 15.41 3.83 14.73
N ARG A 200 15.65 3.05 13.66
CA ARG A 200 16.04 1.63 13.71
C ARG A 200 15.06 0.77 14.53
N TYR A 201 13.79 1.20 14.62
CA TYR A 201 12.76 0.50 15.41
C TYR A 201 12.33 -0.86 14.80
N TYR A 202 12.81 -1.17 13.59
CA TYR A 202 12.61 -2.47 12.96
C TYR A 202 13.36 -3.61 13.67
N ALA A 203 14.47 -3.30 14.37
CA ALA A 203 15.29 -4.31 15.01
C ALA A 203 14.62 -4.87 16.28
N GLY A 204 14.35 -6.17 16.28
CA GLY A 204 13.62 -6.85 17.35
C GLY A 204 12.09 -6.73 17.27
N ASN A 205 11.58 -6.08 16.22
CA ASN A 205 10.15 -5.93 15.97
C ASN A 205 9.75 -6.51 14.61
N GLU A 206 10.47 -7.55 14.16
CA GLU A 206 10.19 -8.24 12.90
C GLU A 206 8.79 -8.86 12.91
N GLY A 207 8.13 -8.87 11.73
CA GLY A 207 6.84 -9.51 11.57
C GLY A 207 5.86 -8.78 10.66
N LEU A 208 4.60 -9.20 10.79
CA LEU A 208 3.46 -8.67 10.03
C LEU A 208 2.71 -7.63 10.85
N TYR A 209 2.36 -6.52 10.20
CA TYR A 209 1.63 -5.40 10.78
C TYR A 209 0.53 -4.91 9.83
N HIS A 210 -0.52 -4.33 10.39
CA HIS A 210 -1.54 -3.63 9.64
C HIS A 210 -1.35 -2.12 9.75
N PHE A 211 -1.45 -1.41 8.61
CA PHE A 211 -1.47 0.05 8.58
C PHE A 211 -2.53 0.57 7.62
N SER A 212 -3.46 1.34 8.12
CA SER A 212 -4.34 2.25 7.37
C SER A 212 -4.61 3.47 8.23
N ASN A 213 -5.14 4.55 7.66
CA ASN A 213 -5.62 5.65 8.49
C ASN A 213 -6.73 5.18 9.45
N GLU A 214 -7.06 5.95 10.48
CA GLU A 214 -8.18 5.63 11.39
C GLU A 214 -9.53 5.91 10.73
N GLY A 215 -10.56 5.25 11.25
CA GLY A 215 -11.93 5.36 10.75
C GLY A 215 -12.30 4.28 9.74
N VAL A 216 -13.53 4.32 9.28
CA VAL A 216 -14.13 3.39 8.30
C VAL A 216 -14.92 4.21 7.30
N ALA A 217 -14.88 3.84 6.03
CA ALA A 217 -15.66 4.45 4.96
C ALA A 217 -16.10 3.40 3.94
N SER A 218 -17.18 3.67 3.22
CA SER A 218 -17.43 3.06 1.92
C SER A 218 -16.74 3.86 0.81
N TRP A 219 -16.67 3.29 -0.40
CA TRP A 219 -16.23 4.07 -1.57
C TRP A 219 -17.14 5.28 -1.83
N TYR A 220 -18.44 5.12 -1.55
CA TYR A 220 -19.41 6.22 -1.64
C TYR A 220 -19.08 7.34 -0.64
N ASP A 221 -18.83 7.03 0.64
CA ASP A 221 -18.48 8.02 1.65
C ASP A 221 -17.20 8.75 1.27
N PHE A 222 -16.19 8.02 0.81
CA PHE A 222 -14.94 8.61 0.37
C PHE A 222 -15.11 9.54 -0.83
N ALA A 223 -15.90 9.13 -1.86
CA ALA A 223 -16.21 9.95 -3.02
C ALA A 223 -17.00 11.21 -2.65
N ALA A 224 -17.99 11.09 -1.77
CA ALA A 224 -18.82 12.21 -1.31
C ALA A 224 -17.97 13.25 -0.57
N GLU A 225 -17.07 12.80 0.31
CA GLU A 225 -16.18 13.67 1.06
C GLU A 225 -15.14 14.37 0.14
N ILE A 226 -14.61 13.66 -0.85
CA ILE A 226 -13.71 14.26 -1.86
C ILE A 226 -14.42 15.38 -2.63
N ALA A 227 -15.65 15.14 -3.10
CA ALA A 227 -16.43 16.14 -3.84
C ALA A 227 -16.75 17.36 -2.99
N ALA A 228 -17.18 17.16 -1.75
CA ALA A 228 -17.46 18.23 -0.81
C ALA A 228 -16.23 19.08 -0.52
N ALA A 229 -15.08 18.45 -0.25
CA ALA A 229 -13.82 19.14 0.01
C ALA A 229 -13.29 19.91 -1.21
N ALA A 230 -13.61 19.45 -2.43
CA ALA A 230 -13.25 20.11 -3.68
C ALA A 230 -14.24 21.20 -4.12
N GLY A 231 -15.38 21.36 -3.42
CA GLY A 231 -16.43 22.31 -3.81
C GLY A 231 -17.18 21.89 -5.08
N HIS A 232 -17.25 20.61 -5.40
CA HIS A 232 -17.89 20.08 -6.60
C HIS A 232 -19.40 19.83 -6.38
N ASP A 233 -20.14 20.86 -6.00
CA ASP A 233 -21.56 20.80 -5.60
C ASP A 233 -22.53 20.42 -6.74
N LYS A 234 -22.09 20.53 -7.99
CA LYS A 234 -22.93 20.23 -9.17
C LYS A 234 -23.06 18.73 -9.42
N CYS A 235 -22.10 17.93 -9.02
CA CYS A 235 -22.12 16.50 -9.24
C CYS A 235 -22.95 15.79 -8.15
N ARG A 236 -24.05 15.16 -8.55
CA ARG A 236 -24.83 14.33 -7.63
C ARG A 236 -24.24 12.93 -7.52
N ILE A 237 -23.61 12.62 -6.39
CA ILE A 237 -23.10 11.28 -6.09
C ILE A 237 -24.24 10.45 -5.48
N ARG A 238 -24.50 9.25 -6.04
CA ARG A 238 -25.53 8.32 -5.58
C ARG A 238 -24.90 7.02 -5.13
N PRO A 239 -25.33 6.44 -4.00
CA PRO A 239 -24.91 5.11 -3.62
C PRO A 239 -25.47 4.05 -4.58
N CYS A 240 -24.66 3.06 -4.93
CA CYS A 240 -25.08 1.85 -5.63
C CYS A 240 -24.50 0.62 -4.94
N ARG A 241 -25.08 -0.55 -5.20
CA ARG A 241 -24.55 -1.82 -4.71
C ARG A 241 -23.44 -2.35 -5.61
N THR A 242 -22.61 -3.23 -5.08
CA THR A 242 -21.57 -3.93 -5.83
C THR A 242 -22.12 -4.63 -7.08
N GLU A 243 -23.31 -5.23 -6.99
CA GLU A 243 -24.00 -5.92 -8.10
C GLU A 243 -24.38 -4.97 -9.26
N GLU A 244 -24.60 -3.69 -8.96
CA GLU A 244 -24.93 -2.65 -9.94
C GLU A 244 -23.67 -2.04 -10.60
N PHE A 245 -22.48 -2.37 -10.09
CA PHE A 245 -21.20 -1.91 -10.60
C PHE A 245 -20.27 -3.12 -10.87
N PRO A 246 -20.54 -3.91 -11.92
CA PRO A 246 -19.77 -5.12 -12.20
C PRO A 246 -18.31 -4.83 -12.47
N THR A 247 -17.45 -5.58 -11.81
CA THR A 247 -16.00 -5.54 -11.96
C THR A 247 -15.48 -6.95 -12.27
N LYS A 248 -14.32 -7.07 -12.95
CA LYS A 248 -13.72 -8.38 -13.23
C LYS A 248 -13.16 -9.04 -11.96
N ALA A 249 -12.47 -8.22 -11.17
CA ALA A 249 -11.90 -8.68 -9.91
C ALA A 249 -12.96 -8.64 -8.80
N PRO A 250 -13.15 -9.75 -8.05
CA PRO A 250 -13.98 -9.74 -6.85
C PRO A 250 -13.35 -8.87 -5.78
N ARG A 251 -14.18 -8.08 -5.10
CA ARG A 251 -13.73 -7.17 -4.04
C ARG A 251 -14.34 -7.58 -2.70
N PRO A 252 -13.57 -7.53 -1.62
CA PRO A 252 -14.10 -7.85 -0.29
C PRO A 252 -15.16 -6.81 0.11
N ALA A 253 -16.29 -7.28 0.65
CA ALA A 253 -17.34 -6.40 1.17
C ALA A 253 -16.88 -5.66 2.45
N TYR A 254 -15.95 -6.25 3.19
CA TYR A 254 -15.37 -5.66 4.39
C TYR A 254 -13.86 -5.90 4.43
N SER A 255 -13.05 -4.84 4.58
CA SER A 255 -11.59 -4.96 4.61
C SER A 255 -10.93 -4.06 5.66
N VAL A 256 -11.67 -3.67 6.69
CA VAL A 256 -11.13 -2.83 7.77
C VAL A 256 -10.07 -3.58 8.55
N LEU A 257 -8.89 -2.96 8.70
CA LEU A 257 -7.73 -3.53 9.41
C LEU A 257 -7.69 -3.07 10.88
N ASP A 258 -7.41 -3.98 11.80
CA ASP A 258 -7.03 -3.64 13.18
C ASP A 258 -5.59 -3.14 13.20
N LYS A 259 -5.35 -1.97 13.77
CA LYS A 259 -4.04 -1.31 13.83
C LYS A 259 -3.45 -1.29 15.24
N ARG A 260 -4.01 -2.07 16.17
CA ARG A 260 -3.58 -2.07 17.57
C ARG A 260 -2.12 -2.47 17.69
N LYS A 261 -1.73 -3.57 17.03
CA LYS A 261 -0.37 -4.10 17.08
C LYS A 261 0.68 -3.06 16.67
N ILE A 262 0.51 -2.41 15.52
CA ILE A 262 1.48 -1.42 15.03
C ILE A 262 1.55 -0.21 15.97
N LYS A 263 0.40 0.27 16.49
CA LYS A 263 0.35 1.40 17.43
C LYS A 263 1.07 1.09 18.73
N GLU A 264 0.82 -0.08 19.31
CA GLU A 264 1.46 -0.51 20.58
C GLU A 264 2.97 -0.77 20.38
N THR A 265 3.36 -1.40 19.27
CA THR A 265 4.77 -1.73 19.01
C THR A 265 5.63 -0.49 18.77
N PHE A 266 5.14 0.48 18.02
CA PHE A 266 5.93 1.63 17.59
C PHE A 266 5.50 2.96 18.23
N GLY A 267 4.53 2.94 19.15
CA GLY A 267 4.06 4.15 19.82
C GLY A 267 3.39 5.16 18.86
N LEU A 268 2.66 4.67 17.85
CA LEU A 268 2.13 5.51 16.77
C LEU A 268 0.76 6.08 17.11
N GLU A 269 0.56 7.35 16.75
CA GLU A 269 -0.74 7.97 16.56
C GLU A 269 -1.04 8.05 15.06
N ILE A 270 -2.13 7.42 14.61
CA ILE A 270 -2.50 7.36 13.20
C ILE A 270 -3.62 8.37 12.96
N PRO A 271 -3.48 9.29 11.99
CA PRO A 271 -4.53 10.25 11.68
C PRO A 271 -5.81 9.60 11.16
N HIS A 272 -6.96 10.26 11.34
CA HIS A 272 -8.22 9.85 10.71
C HIS A 272 -8.14 10.03 9.19
N TRP A 273 -8.72 9.10 8.41
CA TRP A 273 -8.65 9.12 6.95
C TRP A 273 -9.12 10.43 6.32
N ARG A 274 -10.12 11.09 6.93
CA ARG A 274 -10.64 12.36 6.44
C ARG A 274 -9.63 13.50 6.61
N GLU A 275 -8.91 13.55 7.70
CA GLU A 275 -7.87 14.56 7.95
C GLU A 275 -6.73 14.41 6.93
N SER A 276 -6.28 13.18 6.73
CA SER A 276 -5.23 12.87 5.76
C SER A 276 -5.67 13.16 4.32
N MET A 277 -6.94 12.91 3.99
CA MET A 277 -7.50 13.25 2.68
C MET A 277 -7.50 14.75 2.45
N LEU A 278 -7.94 15.54 3.43
CA LEU A 278 -7.93 17.01 3.34
C LEU A 278 -6.50 17.55 3.22
N TYR A 279 -5.55 16.94 3.93
CA TYR A 279 -4.13 17.29 3.81
C TYR A 279 -3.59 17.02 2.40
N CYS A 280 -3.85 15.83 1.85
CA CYS A 280 -3.47 15.45 0.49
C CYS A 280 -4.07 16.42 -0.55
N LEU A 281 -5.38 16.73 -0.46
CA LEU A 281 -6.03 17.67 -1.36
C LEU A 281 -5.39 19.07 -1.31
N LYS A 282 -5.08 19.57 -0.10
CA LYS A 282 -4.40 20.85 0.07
C LYS A 282 -3.03 20.88 -0.62
N ASN A 283 -2.29 19.76 -0.59
CA ASN A 283 -1.00 19.68 -1.26
C ASN A 283 -1.13 19.65 -2.78
N MET A 284 -2.20 19.05 -3.31
CA MET A 284 -2.47 19.02 -4.76
C MET A 284 -2.87 20.37 -5.35
N LEU A 285 -3.43 21.28 -4.52
CA LEU A 285 -3.92 22.59 -4.94
C LEU A 285 -2.86 23.71 -4.79
N ARG A 286 -1.69 23.39 -4.28
CA ARG A 286 -0.51 24.28 -4.22
C ARG A 286 0.35 24.15 -5.46
#